data_34735ba256c723ff05025a36c9a5d03e
#
_entry.id   34735ba256c723ff05025a36c9a5d03e
#
_cell.length_a   1.000
_cell.length_b   1.000
_cell.length_c   1.000
_cell.angle_alpha   90.00
_cell.angle_beta   90.00
_cell.angle_gamma   90.00
#
_symmetry.space_group_name_H-M   'P 1'
#
loop_
_entity.id
_entity.type
_entity.pdbx_description
1 polymer ?
#
loop_
_entity_poly.entity_id
_entity_poly.type
_entity_poly.pdbx_seq_one_letter_code
_entity_poly.pdbx_strand_id
1 'polypeptide(L)'
;KDRFILGLSLDGTPEMHNRDRSDSYSKIDIDLFRNTWPEQGVKMTPSPGTLSSLANGVIYVHELGLKKNNCTFASGVNWETDENGKVIDYKKILAEQLMKLATYYLEHPEVLPVDMLNIKFLAVAAGINSLTDKLCGAGTIMRCWTPDGQCLPCHLFYEVSKETKEKLPEIKLDCHQELSDSRCKNCILETVCPTCYGGSFVSYRDVSKRDPYTCEITKIRSLAGSWMIGQMLNTPQTYAALKDMSEEELAMTAKGVMMVQELFDEG
;
A
#
# COMPACT_ATOMS: atom_id res chain seq x y z
N LYS A 1 -0.72 -18.49 -20.13
CA LYS A 1 -0.47 -18.66 -18.69
C LYS A 1 1.00 -18.40 -18.37
N ASP A 2 1.94 -19.05 -19.05
CA ASP A 2 3.37 -19.05 -18.70
C ASP A 2 4.14 -17.78 -19.14
N ARG A 3 3.50 -16.89 -19.90
CA ARG A 3 4.11 -15.65 -20.42
C ARG A 3 3.66 -14.38 -19.73
N PHE A 4 2.61 -14.46 -18.93
CA PHE A 4 2.02 -13.28 -18.31
C PHE A 4 1.72 -13.55 -16.84
N ILE A 5 2.04 -12.60 -16.02
CA ILE A 5 1.62 -12.52 -14.61
C ILE A 5 0.48 -11.52 -14.57
N LEU A 6 -0.71 -11.97 -14.19
CA LEU A 6 -1.89 -11.13 -14.06
C LEU A 6 -2.16 -10.81 -12.59
N GLY A 7 -2.47 -9.56 -12.32
CA GLY A 7 -3.04 -9.13 -11.05
C GLY A 7 -4.53 -8.86 -11.20
N LEU A 8 -5.33 -9.26 -10.22
CA LEU A 8 -6.75 -8.95 -10.17
C LEU A 8 -6.96 -7.61 -9.47
N SER A 9 -7.65 -6.67 -10.11
CA SER A 9 -8.14 -5.46 -9.43
C SER A 9 -9.50 -5.75 -8.80
N LEU A 10 -9.54 -5.83 -7.47
CA LEU A 10 -10.76 -6.11 -6.70
C LEU A 10 -10.74 -5.27 -5.41
N ASP A 11 -11.66 -4.33 -5.29
CA ASP A 11 -11.69 -3.37 -4.19
C ASP A 11 -12.62 -3.83 -3.05
N GLY A 12 -12.41 -5.06 -2.54
CA GLY A 12 -13.17 -5.60 -1.42
C GLY A 12 -14.51 -6.22 -1.81
N THR A 13 -15.57 -5.91 -1.06
CA THR A 13 -16.92 -6.45 -1.31
C THR A 13 -17.50 -5.97 -2.64
N PRO A 14 -18.57 -6.63 -3.16
CA PRO A 14 -19.23 -6.17 -4.38
C PRO A 14 -19.64 -4.70 -4.32
N GLU A 15 -20.15 -4.23 -3.19
CA GLU A 15 -20.58 -2.84 -2.99
C GLU A 15 -19.40 -1.88 -3.07
N MET A 16 -18.28 -2.19 -2.39
CA MET A 16 -17.06 -1.39 -2.43
C MET A 16 -16.50 -1.32 -3.85
N HIS A 17 -16.40 -2.46 -4.52
CA HIS A 17 -15.88 -2.53 -5.87
C HIS A 17 -16.76 -1.77 -6.87
N ASN A 18 -18.06 -2.01 -6.85
CA ASN A 18 -19.00 -1.38 -7.77
C ASN A 18 -19.02 0.14 -7.65
N ARG A 19 -18.89 0.64 -6.43
CA ARG A 19 -18.81 2.07 -6.14
C ARG A 19 -17.68 2.76 -6.88
N ASP A 20 -16.46 2.21 -6.80
CA ASP A 20 -15.26 2.87 -7.31
C ASP A 20 -14.88 2.39 -8.72
N ARG A 21 -15.57 1.33 -9.27
CA ARG A 21 -15.22 0.70 -10.56
C ARG A 21 -16.42 0.47 -11.48
N SER A 22 -17.35 1.43 -11.55
CA SER A 22 -18.42 1.47 -12.55
C SER A 22 -19.24 0.18 -12.62
N ASP A 23 -19.69 -0.36 -11.47
CA ASP A 23 -20.53 -1.56 -11.36
C ASP A 23 -19.96 -2.78 -12.10
N SER A 24 -18.63 -2.97 -12.03
CA SER A 24 -17.96 -4.02 -12.79
C SER A 24 -17.75 -5.34 -12.04
N TYR A 25 -18.13 -5.45 -10.76
CA TYR A 25 -17.89 -6.65 -9.96
C TYR A 25 -18.43 -7.92 -10.62
N SER A 26 -19.68 -7.89 -11.11
CA SER A 26 -20.33 -9.04 -11.75
C SER A 26 -19.66 -9.49 -13.07
N LYS A 27 -18.73 -8.68 -13.61
CA LYS A 27 -17.98 -9.00 -14.84
C LYS A 27 -16.64 -9.67 -14.52
N ILE A 28 -16.28 -9.81 -13.25
CA ILE A 28 -15.03 -10.42 -12.82
C ILE A 28 -15.25 -11.93 -12.63
N ASP A 29 -14.54 -12.73 -13.37
CA ASP A 29 -14.46 -14.18 -13.12
C ASP A 29 -13.38 -14.47 -12.07
N ILE A 30 -13.78 -14.38 -10.80
CA ILE A 30 -12.90 -14.59 -9.66
C ILE A 30 -12.41 -16.04 -9.61
N ASP A 31 -13.26 -17.01 -9.96
CA ASP A 31 -12.91 -18.42 -9.95
C ASP A 31 -11.87 -18.74 -11.04
N LEU A 32 -12.03 -18.18 -12.23
CA LEU A 32 -11.01 -18.28 -13.27
C LEU A 32 -9.66 -17.74 -12.80
N PHE A 33 -9.65 -16.56 -12.18
CA PHE A 33 -8.42 -15.95 -11.67
C PHE A 33 -7.78 -16.82 -10.60
N ARG A 34 -8.53 -17.20 -9.57
CA ARG A 34 -8.06 -18.02 -8.45
C ARG A 34 -7.50 -19.36 -8.91
N ASN A 35 -8.18 -20.04 -9.85
CA ASN A 35 -7.77 -21.35 -10.34
C ASN A 35 -6.59 -21.27 -11.33
N THR A 36 -6.45 -20.17 -12.06
CA THR A 36 -5.40 -20.02 -13.07
C THR A 36 -4.12 -19.44 -12.49
N TRP A 37 -4.22 -18.51 -11.54
CA TRP A 37 -3.10 -17.79 -10.90
C TRP A 37 -3.20 -17.77 -9.37
N PRO A 38 -3.20 -18.94 -8.70
CA PRO A 38 -3.45 -19.04 -7.25
C PRO A 38 -2.43 -18.30 -6.38
N GLU A 39 -1.22 -18.05 -6.90
CA GLU A 39 -0.16 -17.36 -6.17
C GLU A 39 -0.08 -15.85 -6.51
N GLN A 40 -0.96 -15.36 -7.38
CA GLN A 40 -0.99 -13.95 -7.72
C GLN A 40 -1.84 -13.14 -6.75
N GLY A 41 -1.47 -11.86 -6.60
CA GLY A 41 -2.13 -10.96 -5.68
C GLY A 41 -3.34 -10.25 -6.27
N VAL A 42 -4.25 -9.90 -5.38
CA VAL A 42 -5.31 -8.92 -5.64
C VAL A 42 -4.76 -7.53 -5.36
N LYS A 43 -5.14 -6.56 -6.18
CA LYS A 43 -4.87 -5.15 -5.93
C LYS A 43 -6.16 -4.45 -5.53
N MET A 44 -6.15 -3.89 -4.34
CA MET A 44 -7.25 -3.13 -3.75
C MET A 44 -6.84 -1.67 -3.60
N THR A 45 -7.75 -0.74 -3.90
CA THR A 45 -7.50 0.70 -3.80
C THR A 45 -8.58 1.35 -2.93
N PRO A 46 -8.39 1.39 -1.60
CA PRO A 46 -9.30 2.08 -0.70
C PRO A 46 -9.39 3.57 -1.03
N SER A 47 -10.60 4.11 -0.97
CA SER A 47 -10.94 5.52 -1.15
C SER A 47 -11.59 6.09 0.12
N PRO A 48 -11.74 7.42 0.26
CA PRO A 48 -12.48 7.99 1.39
C PRO A 48 -13.87 7.39 1.56
N GLY A 49 -14.54 7.09 0.45
CA GLY A 49 -15.87 6.52 0.44
C GLY A 49 -15.96 5.05 0.85
N THR A 50 -14.87 4.29 0.75
CA THR A 50 -14.82 2.87 1.15
C THR A 50 -14.06 2.63 2.45
N LEU A 51 -13.46 3.69 3.03
CA LEU A 51 -12.59 3.59 4.19
C LEU A 51 -13.26 2.94 5.41
N SER A 52 -14.51 3.28 5.70
CA SER A 52 -15.25 2.72 6.84
C SER A 52 -15.55 1.22 6.73
N SER A 53 -15.42 0.66 5.53
CA SER A 53 -15.64 -0.76 5.23
C SER A 53 -14.34 -1.51 4.90
N LEU A 54 -13.18 -0.86 5.09
CA LEU A 54 -11.86 -1.40 4.70
C LEU A 54 -11.60 -2.80 5.27
N ALA A 55 -11.83 -2.99 6.58
CA ALA A 55 -11.60 -4.29 7.22
C ALA A 55 -12.49 -5.38 6.62
N ASN A 56 -13.78 -5.11 6.46
CA ASN A 56 -14.72 -6.06 5.85
C ASN A 56 -14.32 -6.40 4.41
N GLY A 57 -13.87 -5.39 3.63
CA GLY A 57 -13.41 -5.61 2.26
C GLY A 57 -12.17 -6.50 2.16
N VAL A 58 -11.20 -6.32 3.05
CA VAL A 58 -9.98 -7.14 3.09
C VAL A 58 -10.32 -8.57 3.53
N ILE A 59 -11.14 -8.74 4.58
CA ILE A 59 -11.58 -10.06 5.07
C ILE A 59 -12.33 -10.80 3.97
N TYR A 60 -13.26 -10.12 3.28
CA TYR A 60 -14.00 -10.69 2.16
C TYR A 60 -13.07 -11.23 1.05
N VAL A 61 -12.00 -10.51 0.71
CA VAL A 61 -11.00 -10.97 -0.27
C VAL A 61 -10.30 -12.25 0.21
N HIS A 62 -9.99 -12.36 1.51
CA HIS A 62 -9.43 -13.60 2.07
C HIS A 62 -10.44 -14.76 2.03
N GLU A 63 -11.71 -14.52 2.35
CA GLU A 63 -12.79 -15.52 2.29
C GLU A 63 -13.02 -16.06 0.87
N LEU A 64 -12.73 -15.27 -0.16
CA LEU A 64 -12.73 -15.74 -1.55
C LEU A 64 -11.56 -16.69 -1.85
N GLY A 65 -10.66 -16.97 -0.90
CA GLY A 65 -9.49 -17.84 -1.07
C GLY A 65 -8.35 -17.18 -1.84
N LEU A 66 -8.31 -15.84 -1.91
CA LEU A 66 -7.25 -15.07 -2.55
C LEU A 66 -6.14 -14.79 -1.53
N LYS A 67 -4.98 -15.44 -1.70
CA LYS A 67 -3.92 -15.53 -0.69
C LYS A 67 -3.18 -14.21 -0.42
N LYS A 68 -3.09 -13.35 -1.42
CA LYS A 68 -2.32 -12.10 -1.34
C LYS A 68 -3.21 -10.92 -1.65
N ASN A 69 -3.23 -9.95 -0.75
CA ASN A 69 -3.95 -8.69 -0.94
C ASN A 69 -2.97 -7.53 -0.80
N ASN A 70 -2.84 -6.75 -1.88
CA ASN A 70 -2.01 -5.55 -1.94
C ASN A 70 -2.92 -4.33 -1.92
N CYS A 71 -2.85 -3.57 -0.85
CA CYS A 71 -3.64 -2.36 -0.65
C CYS A 71 -2.83 -1.10 -0.93
N THR A 72 -3.30 -0.29 -1.87
CA THR A 72 -2.72 1.02 -2.16
C THR A 72 -3.80 2.08 -2.02
N PHE A 73 -3.66 2.98 -1.06
CA PHE A 73 -4.63 4.06 -0.84
C PHE A 73 -4.71 4.99 -2.05
N ALA A 74 -5.91 5.47 -2.35
CA ALA A 74 -6.15 6.38 -3.45
C ALA A 74 -5.32 7.65 -3.31
N SER A 75 -4.64 8.07 -4.39
CA SER A 75 -3.83 9.29 -4.45
C SER A 75 -4.61 10.40 -5.13
N GLY A 76 -4.32 11.66 -4.77
CA GLY A 76 -4.94 12.84 -5.39
C GLY A 76 -6.40 13.06 -4.96
N VAL A 77 -6.83 12.46 -3.86
CA VAL A 77 -8.17 12.61 -3.28
C VAL A 77 -8.10 13.33 -1.94
N ASN A 78 -9.18 13.98 -1.56
CA ASN A 78 -9.31 14.60 -0.24
C ASN A 78 -9.79 13.53 0.76
N TRP A 79 -8.94 13.18 1.72
CA TRP A 79 -9.26 12.20 2.77
C TRP A 79 -10.08 12.78 3.93
N GLU A 80 -10.24 14.09 4.01
CA GLU A 80 -11.00 14.76 5.08
C GLU A 80 -12.49 14.86 4.76
N THR A 81 -12.92 14.44 3.59
CA THR A 81 -14.33 14.43 3.19
C THR A 81 -14.72 13.09 2.56
N ASP A 82 -15.95 12.65 2.83
CA ASP A 82 -16.56 11.56 2.08
C ASP A 82 -17.01 12.03 0.68
N GLU A 83 -17.60 11.12 -0.08
CA GLU A 83 -18.08 11.39 -1.44
C GLU A 83 -19.23 12.39 -1.52
N ASN A 84 -19.92 12.66 -0.41
CA ASN A 84 -20.99 13.63 -0.31
C ASN A 84 -20.47 15.00 0.16
N GLY A 85 -19.15 15.13 0.33
CA GLY A 85 -18.50 16.33 0.84
C GLY A 85 -18.65 16.53 2.36
N LYS A 86 -19.13 15.52 3.09
CA LYS A 86 -19.21 15.56 4.54
C LYS A 86 -17.82 15.37 5.14
N VAL A 87 -17.44 16.22 6.07
CA VAL A 87 -16.17 16.11 6.82
C VAL A 87 -16.14 14.82 7.61
N ILE A 88 -15.05 14.07 7.48
CA ILE A 88 -14.78 12.82 8.19
C ILE A 88 -13.43 12.88 8.90
N ASP A 89 -13.33 12.23 10.04
CA ASP A 89 -12.04 11.96 10.68
C ASP A 89 -11.46 10.65 10.10
N TYR A 90 -10.83 10.78 8.93
CA TYR A 90 -10.25 9.61 8.24
C TYR A 90 -9.17 8.92 9.08
N LYS A 91 -8.42 9.67 9.91
CA LYS A 91 -7.36 9.10 10.76
C LYS A 91 -7.94 8.13 11.78
N LYS A 92 -9.00 8.57 12.47
CA LYS A 92 -9.72 7.74 13.43
C LYS A 92 -10.36 6.53 12.76
N ILE A 93 -11.07 6.73 11.65
CA ILE A 93 -11.69 5.64 10.89
C ILE A 93 -10.63 4.63 10.44
N LEU A 94 -9.52 5.10 9.87
CA LEU A 94 -8.43 4.23 9.42
C LEU A 94 -7.85 3.42 10.58
N ALA A 95 -7.55 4.06 11.71
CA ALA A 95 -7.01 3.38 12.89
C ALA A 95 -7.97 2.28 13.37
N GLU A 96 -9.27 2.57 13.47
CA GLU A 96 -10.30 1.58 13.85
C GLU A 96 -10.35 0.39 12.87
N GLN A 97 -10.30 0.65 11.57
CA GLN A 97 -10.33 -0.40 10.55
C GLN A 97 -9.06 -1.27 10.58
N LEU A 98 -7.89 -0.65 10.75
CA LEU A 98 -6.63 -1.39 10.86
C LEU A 98 -6.55 -2.23 12.14
N MET A 99 -7.07 -1.72 13.26
CA MET A 99 -7.14 -2.51 14.51
C MET A 99 -8.09 -3.71 14.39
N LYS A 100 -9.22 -3.57 13.69
CA LYS A 100 -10.10 -4.72 13.37
C LYS A 100 -9.36 -5.77 12.56
N LEU A 101 -8.60 -5.35 11.53
CA LEU A 101 -7.80 -6.28 10.74
C LEU A 101 -6.67 -6.92 11.54
N ALA A 102 -5.97 -6.15 12.37
CA ALA A 102 -4.93 -6.67 13.24
C ALA A 102 -5.46 -7.76 14.18
N THR A 103 -6.63 -7.52 14.80
CA THR A 103 -7.32 -8.52 15.63
C THR A 103 -7.69 -9.76 14.82
N TYR A 104 -8.28 -9.58 13.63
CA TYR A 104 -8.60 -10.71 12.73
C TYR A 104 -7.36 -11.59 12.45
N TYR A 105 -6.20 -10.99 12.13
CA TYR A 105 -4.99 -11.77 11.86
C TYR A 105 -4.39 -12.44 13.10
N LEU A 106 -4.63 -11.92 14.29
CA LEU A 106 -4.24 -12.59 15.54
C LEU A 106 -5.12 -13.81 15.81
N GLU A 107 -6.39 -13.77 15.41
CA GLU A 107 -7.37 -14.87 15.53
C GLU A 107 -7.25 -15.90 14.39
N HIS A 108 -6.67 -15.49 13.23
CA HIS A 108 -6.48 -16.33 12.02
C HIS A 108 -5.00 -16.40 11.62
N PRO A 109 -4.17 -17.09 12.42
CA PRO A 109 -2.70 -17.10 12.25
C PRO A 109 -2.23 -17.73 10.93
N GLU A 110 -3.05 -18.54 10.28
CA GLU A 110 -2.79 -19.15 8.96
C GLU A 110 -2.93 -18.17 7.80
N VAL A 111 -3.61 -17.05 8.02
CA VAL A 111 -3.84 -16.03 6.99
C VAL A 111 -2.67 -15.07 6.92
N LEU A 112 -2.10 -14.89 5.71
CA LEU A 112 -1.06 -13.88 5.49
C LEU A 112 -1.69 -12.47 5.55
N PRO A 113 -1.21 -11.59 6.44
CA PRO A 113 -1.75 -10.24 6.55
C PRO A 113 -1.61 -9.44 5.24
N VAL A 114 -2.58 -8.57 4.99
CA VAL A 114 -2.53 -7.58 3.91
C VAL A 114 -1.27 -6.71 4.01
N ASP A 115 -0.70 -6.34 2.88
CA ASP A 115 0.60 -5.65 2.83
C ASP A 115 0.65 -4.33 3.61
N MET A 116 -0.48 -3.64 3.77
CA MET A 116 -0.54 -2.41 4.56
C MET A 116 -0.29 -2.63 6.07
N LEU A 117 -0.49 -3.84 6.60
CA LEU A 117 -0.18 -4.23 7.97
C LEU A 117 1.05 -5.13 8.07
N ASN A 118 1.35 -5.89 7.01
CA ASN A 118 2.54 -6.75 6.95
C ASN A 118 3.78 -5.94 6.57
N ILE A 119 4.14 -5.01 7.44
CA ILE A 119 5.25 -4.08 7.23
C ILE A 119 6.56 -4.80 7.53
N LYS A 120 7.58 -4.55 6.71
CA LYS A 120 8.92 -5.11 6.87
C LYS A 120 9.71 -4.36 7.96
N PHE A 121 9.36 -4.57 9.24
CA PHE A 121 10.03 -3.91 10.37
C PHE A 121 11.52 -4.22 10.45
N LEU A 122 11.97 -5.35 9.94
CA LEU A 122 13.38 -5.66 9.75
C LEU A 122 14.10 -4.55 8.95
N ALA A 123 13.47 -4.01 7.89
CA ALA A 123 14.05 -2.94 7.09
C ALA A 123 14.11 -1.62 7.88
N VAL A 124 13.13 -1.35 8.75
CA VAL A 124 13.18 -0.20 9.68
C VAL A 124 14.39 -0.30 10.61
N ALA A 125 14.58 -1.49 11.23
CA ALA A 125 15.71 -1.72 12.16
C ALA A 125 17.07 -1.66 11.49
N ALA A 126 17.17 -2.11 10.24
CA ALA A 126 18.41 -2.11 9.47
C ALA A 126 18.80 -0.70 8.99
N GLY A 127 17.83 0.21 8.92
CA GLY A 127 18.09 1.56 8.39
C GLY A 127 18.59 1.52 6.95
N ILE A 128 18.17 0.54 6.17
CA ILE A 128 18.61 0.34 4.78
C ILE A 128 18.08 1.49 3.94
N ASN A 129 18.86 2.51 3.82
CA ASN A 129 18.74 3.54 2.80
C ASN A 129 19.73 3.19 1.69
N SER A 130 19.36 2.24 0.84
CA SER A 130 20.02 2.17 -0.45
C SER A 130 19.64 3.44 -1.22
N LEU A 131 20.66 4.21 -1.61
CA LEU A 131 20.52 5.45 -2.38
C LEU A 131 19.73 5.28 -3.67
N THR A 132 19.59 4.04 -4.12
CA THR A 132 19.02 3.67 -5.40
C THR A 132 17.71 2.92 -5.29
N ASP A 133 17.34 2.38 -4.11
CA ASP A 133 16.17 1.52 -3.97
C ASP A 133 14.90 2.34 -3.78
N LYS A 134 14.02 2.21 -4.74
CA LYS A 134 12.65 2.70 -4.67
C LYS A 134 11.72 1.53 -4.35
N LEU A 135 10.72 1.75 -3.50
CA LEU A 135 9.64 0.79 -3.28
C LEU A 135 8.70 0.66 -4.48
N CYS A 136 8.81 1.58 -5.44
CA CYS A 136 7.97 1.66 -6.63
C CYS A 136 8.79 1.44 -7.90
N GLY A 137 8.28 0.61 -8.81
CA GLY A 137 8.91 0.33 -10.10
C GLY A 137 8.80 1.42 -11.17
N ALA A 138 8.16 2.57 -10.85
CA ALA A 138 8.00 3.66 -11.82
C ALA A 138 9.35 4.15 -12.35
N GLY A 139 9.44 4.27 -13.67
CA GLY A 139 10.65 4.74 -14.33
C GLY A 139 11.80 3.72 -14.42
N THR A 140 11.68 2.55 -13.77
CA THR A 140 12.67 1.47 -13.84
C THR A 140 12.09 0.23 -14.50
N ILE A 141 11.38 -0.62 -13.75
CA ILE A 141 10.74 -1.85 -14.26
C ILE A 141 9.31 -1.61 -14.74
N MET A 142 8.70 -0.47 -14.39
CA MET A 142 7.36 -0.08 -14.84
C MET A 142 7.46 1.02 -15.90
N ARG A 143 6.68 0.88 -16.95
CA ARG A 143 6.52 1.86 -18.04
C ARG A 143 5.05 1.92 -18.45
N CYS A 144 4.63 3.09 -18.90
CA CYS A 144 3.33 3.31 -19.53
C CYS A 144 3.55 3.91 -20.92
N TRP A 145 2.98 3.30 -21.93
CA TRP A 145 2.99 3.81 -23.28
C TRP A 145 1.68 4.48 -23.61
N THR A 146 1.74 5.73 -24.02
CA THR A 146 0.57 6.50 -24.45
C THR A 146 0.16 6.10 -25.87
N PRO A 147 -1.10 6.37 -26.29
CA PRO A 147 -1.55 6.07 -27.64
C PRO A 147 -0.73 6.76 -28.75
N ASP A 148 -0.13 7.92 -28.46
CA ASP A 148 0.75 8.67 -29.35
C ASP A 148 2.23 8.25 -29.28
N GLY A 149 2.53 7.18 -28.54
CA GLY A 149 3.84 6.54 -28.48
C GLY A 149 4.82 7.15 -27.48
N GLN A 150 4.38 8.04 -26.58
CA GLN A 150 5.23 8.52 -25.50
C GLN A 150 5.42 7.43 -24.44
N CYS A 151 6.66 7.22 -23.95
CA CYS A 151 6.98 6.36 -22.84
C CYS A 151 7.02 7.18 -21.53
N LEU A 152 6.14 6.85 -20.59
CA LEU A 152 6.03 7.51 -19.29
C LEU A 152 6.48 6.57 -18.17
N PRO A 153 6.91 7.09 -17.01
CA PRO A 153 7.37 6.27 -15.88
C PRO A 153 6.30 5.31 -15.33
N CYS A 154 5.03 5.73 -15.28
CA CYS A 154 3.87 4.89 -14.95
C CYS A 154 2.57 5.53 -15.46
N HIS A 155 1.45 4.83 -15.31
CA HIS A 155 0.14 5.26 -15.79
C HIS A 155 -0.37 6.59 -15.17
N LEU A 156 0.01 6.92 -13.94
CA LEU A 156 -0.42 8.18 -13.30
C LEU A 156 0.12 9.43 -14.03
N PHE A 157 1.28 9.34 -14.66
CA PHE A 157 1.81 10.43 -15.47
C PHE A 157 0.99 10.66 -16.74
N TYR A 158 0.28 9.62 -17.23
CA TYR A 158 -0.59 9.75 -18.40
C TYR A 158 -1.77 10.68 -18.14
N GLU A 159 -2.34 10.68 -16.95
CA GLU A 159 -3.44 11.58 -16.61
C GLU A 159 -3.02 13.06 -16.79
N VAL A 160 -1.81 13.40 -16.37
CA VAL A 160 -1.28 14.75 -16.54
C VAL A 160 -1.03 15.08 -18.03
N SER A 161 -0.41 14.14 -18.77
CA SER A 161 -0.18 14.33 -20.21
C SER A 161 -1.49 14.51 -20.99
N LYS A 162 -2.53 13.75 -20.61
CA LYS A 162 -3.86 13.84 -21.19
C LYS A 162 -4.56 15.18 -20.87
N GLU A 163 -4.43 15.65 -19.63
CA GLU A 163 -4.99 16.92 -19.17
C GLU A 163 -4.34 18.12 -19.88
N THR A 164 -3.02 18.15 -19.92
CA THR A 164 -2.26 19.26 -20.53
C THR A 164 -2.26 19.21 -22.06
N LYS A 165 -2.56 18.03 -22.65
CA LYS A 165 -2.42 17.75 -24.09
C LYS A 165 -1.00 17.98 -24.62
N GLU A 166 -0.02 17.97 -23.74
CA GLU A 166 1.39 18.18 -24.05
C GLU A 166 2.21 16.93 -23.69
N LYS A 167 3.29 16.72 -24.41
CA LYS A 167 4.28 15.70 -24.05
C LYS A 167 4.98 16.15 -22.78
N LEU A 168 4.95 15.28 -21.78
CA LEU A 168 5.70 15.55 -20.56
C LEU A 168 7.20 15.51 -20.82
N PRO A 169 7.99 16.35 -20.13
CA PRO A 169 9.44 16.26 -20.18
C PRO A 169 9.90 14.87 -19.67
N GLU A 170 11.12 14.49 -20.02
CA GLU A 170 11.71 13.29 -19.45
C GLU A 170 11.80 13.41 -17.94
N ILE A 171 11.15 12.50 -17.23
CA ILE A 171 11.14 12.45 -15.76
C ILE A 171 12.03 11.28 -15.34
N LYS A 172 13.20 11.62 -14.76
CA LYS A 172 14.14 10.64 -14.22
C LYS A 172 13.74 10.28 -12.80
N LEU A 173 13.65 8.99 -12.53
CA LEU A 173 13.31 8.44 -11.23
C LEU A 173 14.37 7.44 -10.77
N ASP A 174 15.64 7.74 -11.05
CA ASP A 174 16.73 6.78 -10.88
C ASP A 174 17.34 6.84 -9.47
N CYS A 175 17.27 7.99 -8.81
CA CYS A 175 17.88 8.20 -7.51
C CYS A 175 16.81 8.58 -6.47
N HIS A 176 16.56 7.68 -5.51
CA HIS A 176 15.56 7.92 -4.47
C HIS A 176 15.87 9.14 -3.59
N GLN A 177 17.17 9.37 -3.29
CA GLN A 177 17.55 10.51 -2.45
C GLN A 177 17.26 11.87 -3.07
N GLU A 178 17.44 12.00 -4.39
CA GLU A 178 17.10 13.23 -5.12
C GLU A 178 15.59 13.44 -5.22
N LEU A 179 14.83 12.35 -5.03
CA LEU A 179 13.37 12.33 -5.11
C LEU A 179 12.70 12.37 -3.73
N SER A 180 13.49 12.47 -2.66
CA SER A 180 12.97 12.47 -1.28
C SER A 180 12.58 13.87 -0.85
N ASP A 181 11.39 13.99 -0.25
CA ASP A 181 10.93 15.24 0.37
C ASP A 181 11.85 15.58 1.57
N SER A 182 12.15 16.85 1.78
CA SER A 182 12.99 17.29 2.90
C SER A 182 12.45 16.85 4.27
N ARG A 183 11.12 16.67 4.40
CA ARG A 183 10.44 16.14 5.59
C ARG A 183 10.72 14.67 5.86
N CYS A 184 11.13 13.92 4.83
CA CYS A 184 11.47 12.50 4.95
C CYS A 184 12.88 12.27 5.42
N LYS A 185 13.74 13.32 5.44
CA LYS A 185 15.10 13.23 5.92
C LYS A 185 15.13 12.74 7.37
N ASN A 186 15.82 11.64 7.62
CA ASN A 186 15.89 10.98 8.92
C ASN A 186 14.57 10.34 9.43
N CYS A 187 13.56 10.20 8.58
CA CYS A 187 12.36 9.49 8.94
C CYS A 187 12.63 7.99 8.98
N ILE A 188 12.44 7.34 10.12
CA ILE A 188 12.68 5.89 10.27
C ILE A 188 11.73 5.05 9.41
N LEU A 189 10.58 5.60 9.01
CA LEU A 189 9.59 4.93 8.16
C LEU A 189 9.92 5.05 6.65
N GLU A 190 10.95 5.80 6.26
CA GLU A 190 11.27 6.00 4.83
C GLU A 190 11.51 4.68 4.10
N THR A 191 12.14 3.71 4.76
CA THR A 191 12.43 2.38 4.22
C THR A 191 11.20 1.54 3.90
N VAL A 192 10.06 1.85 4.51
CA VAL A 192 8.78 1.13 4.35
C VAL A 192 7.63 2.03 3.87
N CYS A 193 7.92 3.31 3.61
CA CYS A 193 6.93 4.27 3.15
C CYS A 193 6.61 4.04 1.66
N PRO A 194 5.35 3.78 1.28
CA PRO A 194 4.95 3.54 -0.10
C PRO A 194 4.88 4.84 -0.90
N THR A 195 6.03 5.42 -1.18
CA THR A 195 6.14 6.65 -1.97
C THR A 195 5.54 6.47 -3.36
N CYS A 196 4.56 7.32 -3.70
CA CYS A 196 3.98 7.36 -5.03
C CYS A 196 4.44 8.60 -5.81
N TYR A 197 5.50 8.44 -6.64
CA TYR A 197 6.04 9.55 -7.46
C TYR A 197 5.02 10.08 -8.46
N GLY A 198 4.23 9.19 -9.07
CA GLY A 198 3.16 9.58 -9.99
C GLY A 198 2.05 10.37 -9.30
N GLY A 199 1.61 9.93 -8.11
CA GLY A 199 0.62 10.67 -7.31
C GLY A 199 1.14 12.04 -6.88
N SER A 200 2.40 12.13 -6.44
CA SER A 200 3.06 13.40 -6.13
C SER A 200 3.08 14.34 -7.36
N PHE A 201 3.42 13.81 -8.53
CA PHE A 201 3.44 14.59 -9.75
C PHE A 201 2.04 15.06 -10.19
N VAL A 202 1.02 14.21 -10.05
CA VAL A 202 -0.38 14.60 -10.31
C VAL A 202 -0.80 15.76 -9.41
N SER A 203 -0.52 15.67 -8.10
CA SER A 203 -0.97 16.66 -7.12
C SER A 203 -0.15 17.96 -7.16
N TYR A 204 1.16 17.88 -7.38
CA TYR A 204 2.09 19.00 -7.16
C TYR A 204 2.94 19.38 -8.37
N ARG A 205 2.89 18.59 -9.47
CA ARG A 205 3.82 18.71 -10.62
C ARG A 205 5.30 18.54 -10.19
N ASP A 206 5.52 17.88 -9.07
CA ASP A 206 6.82 17.63 -8.45
C ASP A 206 6.85 16.20 -7.88
N VAL A 207 7.75 15.38 -8.37
CA VAL A 207 7.89 13.97 -7.96
C VAL A 207 8.48 13.81 -6.56
N SER A 208 9.21 14.81 -6.08
CA SER A 208 9.86 14.80 -4.76
C SER A 208 8.92 15.19 -3.62
N LYS A 209 7.85 15.92 -3.93
CA LYS A 209 6.92 16.44 -2.93
C LYS A 209 5.97 15.35 -2.43
N ARG A 210 5.90 15.17 -1.12
CA ARG A 210 5.04 14.15 -0.50
C ARG A 210 3.67 14.71 -0.17
N ASP A 211 2.65 13.91 -0.48
CA ASP A 211 1.28 14.13 -0.05
C ASP A 211 1.19 13.95 1.49
N PRO A 212 0.68 14.97 2.23
CA PRO A 212 0.48 14.87 3.67
C PRO A 212 -0.37 13.66 4.09
N TYR A 213 -1.41 13.33 3.32
CA TYR A 213 -2.26 12.18 3.60
C TYR A 213 -1.48 10.86 3.56
N THR A 214 -0.62 10.69 2.57
CA THR A 214 0.24 9.50 2.46
C THR A 214 1.15 9.37 3.69
N CYS A 215 1.68 10.48 4.20
CA CYS A 215 2.50 10.49 5.41
C CYS A 215 1.70 10.02 6.64
N GLU A 216 0.54 10.62 6.88
CA GLU A 216 -0.30 10.28 8.03
C GLU A 216 -0.84 8.83 7.96
N ILE A 217 -1.31 8.41 6.78
CA ILE A 217 -1.74 7.02 6.55
C ILE A 217 -0.59 6.04 6.82
N THR A 218 0.64 6.37 6.40
CA THR A 218 1.81 5.53 6.65
C THR A 218 2.13 5.42 8.14
N LYS A 219 2.04 6.51 8.88
CA LYS A 219 2.22 6.50 10.35
C LYS A 219 1.19 5.59 11.03
N ILE A 220 -0.10 5.80 10.72
CA ILE A 220 -1.21 5.04 11.34
C ILE A 220 -1.07 3.53 11.04
N ARG A 221 -0.79 3.16 9.78
CA ARG A 221 -0.60 1.76 9.41
C ARG A 221 0.65 1.15 10.05
N SER A 222 1.73 1.94 10.20
CA SER A 222 2.96 1.46 10.84
C SER A 222 2.75 1.20 12.33
N LEU A 223 2.00 2.06 13.01
CA LEU A 223 1.65 1.86 14.41
C LEU A 223 0.75 0.62 14.60
N ALA A 224 -0.31 0.48 13.80
CA ALA A 224 -1.18 -0.69 13.87
C ALA A 224 -0.44 -2.00 13.51
N GLY A 225 0.43 -1.96 12.48
CA GLY A 225 1.27 -3.09 12.09
C GLY A 225 2.28 -3.45 13.18
N SER A 226 2.93 -2.47 13.83
CA SER A 226 3.88 -2.71 14.92
C SER A 226 3.21 -3.36 16.13
N TRP A 227 2.00 -2.92 16.48
CA TRP A 227 1.21 -3.57 17.52
C TRP A 227 0.90 -5.02 17.16
N MET A 228 0.38 -5.28 15.96
CA MET A 228 0.02 -6.62 15.50
C MET A 228 1.24 -7.56 15.47
N ILE A 229 2.32 -7.15 14.81
CA ILE A 229 3.54 -7.97 14.71
C ILE A 229 4.18 -8.16 16.08
N GLY A 230 4.14 -7.15 16.95
CA GLY A 230 4.59 -7.28 18.34
C GLY A 230 3.88 -8.38 19.11
N GLN A 231 2.56 -8.55 18.94
CA GLN A 231 1.81 -9.66 19.52
C GLN A 231 2.21 -11.02 18.89
N MET A 232 2.38 -11.07 17.57
CA MET A 232 2.76 -12.28 16.84
C MET A 232 4.16 -12.80 17.23
N LEU A 233 5.08 -11.90 17.60
CA LEU A 233 6.45 -12.26 18.02
C LEU A 233 6.51 -13.10 19.31
N ASN A 234 5.43 -13.16 20.08
CA ASN A 234 5.37 -14.06 21.24
C ASN A 234 5.32 -15.55 20.84
N THR A 235 4.76 -15.87 19.68
CA THR A 235 4.66 -17.22 19.12
C THR A 235 4.85 -17.20 17.60
N PRO A 236 6.04 -16.80 17.10
CA PRO A 236 6.22 -16.47 15.68
C PRO A 236 5.96 -17.65 14.75
N GLN A 237 6.22 -18.88 15.19
CA GLN A 237 6.01 -20.12 14.40
C GLN A 237 4.54 -20.38 14.08
N THR A 238 3.62 -19.76 14.83
CA THR A 238 2.17 -19.92 14.65
C THR A 238 1.66 -19.11 13.45
N TYR A 239 2.27 -17.96 13.18
CA TYR A 239 1.76 -16.98 12.22
C TYR A 239 2.38 -17.09 10.84
N ALA A 240 1.55 -17.12 9.80
CA ALA A 240 1.98 -17.18 8.41
C ALA A 240 2.95 -16.03 8.02
N ALA A 241 2.88 -14.89 8.70
CA ALA A 241 3.75 -13.75 8.46
C ALA A 241 5.19 -13.95 8.96
N LEU A 242 5.42 -14.79 9.99
CA LEU A 242 6.68 -14.86 10.71
C LEU A 242 7.32 -16.27 10.73
N LYS A 243 6.55 -17.32 10.48
CA LYS A 243 6.95 -18.73 10.69
C LYS A 243 8.20 -19.17 9.93
N ASP A 244 8.48 -18.53 8.80
CA ASP A 244 9.60 -18.88 7.93
C ASP A 244 10.83 -17.95 8.14
N MET A 245 10.76 -17.02 9.12
CA MET A 245 11.86 -16.14 9.48
C MET A 245 12.89 -16.85 10.35
N SER A 246 14.18 -16.55 10.12
CA SER A 246 15.26 -16.95 10.99
C SER A 246 15.23 -16.20 12.33
N GLU A 247 15.95 -16.71 13.34
CA GLU A 247 16.06 -16.05 14.65
C GLU A 247 16.63 -14.61 14.51
N GLU A 248 17.59 -14.40 13.61
CA GLU A 248 18.17 -13.09 13.33
C GLU A 248 17.13 -12.13 12.72
N GLU A 249 16.36 -12.61 11.76
CA GLU A 249 15.27 -11.81 11.14
C GLU A 249 14.18 -11.47 12.17
N LEU A 250 13.82 -12.39 13.04
CA LEU A 250 12.86 -12.16 14.13
C LEU A 250 13.39 -11.13 15.12
N ALA A 251 14.67 -11.21 15.51
CA ALA A 251 15.29 -10.23 16.41
C ALA A 251 15.33 -8.82 15.78
N MET A 252 15.69 -8.73 14.50
CA MET A 252 15.66 -7.46 13.77
C MET A 252 14.25 -6.92 13.59
N THR A 253 13.27 -7.79 13.35
CA THR A 253 11.84 -7.42 13.27
C THR A 253 11.37 -6.86 14.61
N ALA A 254 11.70 -7.50 15.73
CA ALA A 254 11.36 -7.03 17.08
C ALA A 254 11.97 -5.64 17.35
N LYS A 255 13.24 -5.43 16.97
CA LYS A 255 13.90 -4.12 17.08
C LYS A 255 13.17 -3.05 16.27
N GLY A 256 12.78 -3.34 15.02
CA GLY A 256 12.05 -2.40 14.18
C GLY A 256 10.65 -2.08 14.70
N VAL A 257 9.96 -3.06 15.29
CA VAL A 257 8.69 -2.86 15.99
C VAL A 257 8.86 -1.89 17.16
N MET A 258 9.87 -2.08 18.01
CA MET A 258 10.16 -1.19 19.14
C MET A 258 10.46 0.24 18.67
N MET A 259 11.32 0.41 17.68
CA MET A 259 11.66 1.72 17.12
C MET A 259 10.42 2.48 16.61
N VAL A 260 9.44 1.77 16.01
CA VAL A 260 8.19 2.40 15.56
C VAL A 260 7.31 2.77 16.73
N GLN A 261 7.19 1.92 17.74
CA GLN A 261 6.38 2.21 18.93
C GLN A 261 6.94 3.40 19.71
N GLU A 262 8.23 3.46 19.95
CA GLU A 262 8.92 4.58 20.61
C GLU A 262 8.68 5.91 19.87
N LEU A 263 8.71 5.91 18.53
CA LEU A 263 8.42 7.12 17.73
C LEU A 263 7.05 7.74 18.05
N PHE A 264 6.07 6.93 18.43
CA PHE A 264 4.71 7.39 18.69
C PHE A 264 4.40 7.60 20.18
N ASP A 265 5.23 7.08 21.08
CA ASP A 265 5.12 7.34 22.52
C ASP A 265 5.67 8.73 22.93
N GLU A 266 6.58 9.29 22.13
CA GLU A 266 7.19 10.60 22.36
C GLU A 266 6.39 11.79 21.76
N GLY A 267 5.30 11.56 21.04
CA GLY A 267 4.48 12.57 20.33
C GLY A 267 3.06 12.63 20.81
#